data_bf22be52c231559b820ea12d10fdc4db
#
_entry.id   bf22be52c231559b820ea12d10fdc4db
#
_cell.length_a   1.000
_cell.length_b   1.000
_cell.length_c   1.000
_cell.angle_alpha   90.00
_cell.angle_beta   90.00
_cell.angle_gamma   90.00
#
_symmetry.space_group_name_H-M   'P 1'
#
loop_
_entity.id
_entity.type
_entity.pdbx_description
1 polymer ?
#
loop_
_entity_poly.entity_id
_entity_poly.type
_entity_poly.pdbx_seq_one_letter_code
_entity_poly.pdbx_strand_id
1 'polypeptide(L)'
;MKLIITDIKDLALKVAGEHKIIRPDGKIKHCIGCFGCWVKTPGECIIKDGFDRTGCDMGKCEELIMISECLYGGFSEFVKKVQDRAISYVRGDFDIVDDEMRHRRRYRNRIKLSAYFYGDDITEEEKRTAENIVKANAKNFYSIVEKIVFLKCSEELAEVVL
;
A
#
# COMPACT_ATOMS: atom_id res chain seq x y z
N MET A 1 -8.40 13.04 -0.51
CA MET A 1 -8.15 12.12 -1.65
C MET A 1 -7.94 10.69 -1.15
N LYS A 2 -8.51 9.68 -1.83
CA LYS A 2 -8.23 8.25 -1.59
C LYS A 2 -7.13 7.77 -2.54
N LEU A 3 -6.23 6.92 -2.06
CA LEU A 3 -5.26 6.19 -2.89
C LEU A 3 -5.59 4.70 -2.83
N ILE A 4 -5.85 4.09 -3.98
CA ILE A 4 -6.17 2.68 -4.11
C ILE A 4 -5.02 1.98 -4.83
N ILE A 5 -4.48 0.92 -4.24
CA ILE A 5 -3.46 0.07 -4.85
C ILE A 5 -4.09 -1.31 -5.02
N THR A 6 -4.17 -1.79 -6.25
CA THR A 6 -4.79 -3.09 -6.55
C THR A 6 -4.01 -3.87 -7.59
N ASP A 7 -3.97 -5.18 -7.46
CA ASP A 7 -3.43 -6.11 -8.47
C ASP A 7 -4.46 -6.49 -9.55
N ILE A 8 -5.70 -6.01 -9.41
CA ILE A 8 -6.76 -6.28 -10.39
C ILE A 8 -6.71 -5.23 -11.49
N LYS A 9 -6.49 -5.67 -12.74
CA LYS A 9 -6.34 -4.79 -13.88
C LYS A 9 -7.65 -4.16 -14.33
N ASP A 10 -8.69 -4.95 -14.51
CA ASP A 10 -9.90 -4.56 -15.25
C ASP A 10 -11.19 -4.56 -14.41
N LEU A 11 -11.09 -4.50 -13.07
CA LEU A 11 -12.25 -4.42 -12.20
C LEU A 11 -12.80 -2.98 -12.12
N ALA A 12 -14.10 -2.83 -12.35
CA ALA A 12 -14.82 -1.59 -12.09
C ALA A 12 -15.08 -1.43 -10.59
N LEU A 13 -14.30 -0.58 -9.93
CA LEU A 13 -14.49 -0.25 -8.51
C LEU A 13 -15.48 0.91 -8.36
N LYS A 14 -16.42 0.79 -7.43
CA LYS A 14 -17.29 1.90 -7.02
C LYS A 14 -16.55 2.75 -5.98
N VAL A 15 -15.98 3.86 -6.40
CA VAL A 15 -15.20 4.73 -5.51
C VAL A 15 -15.90 6.07 -5.34
N ALA A 16 -16.19 6.43 -4.09
CA ALA A 16 -16.77 7.73 -3.76
C ALA A 16 -15.69 8.79 -3.55
N GLY A 17 -15.89 9.97 -4.14
CA GLY A 17 -15.00 11.12 -3.96
C GLY A 17 -13.74 11.09 -4.82
N GLU A 18 -12.84 12.03 -4.55
CA GLU A 18 -11.57 12.18 -5.26
C GLU A 18 -10.63 11.01 -4.96
N HIS A 19 -10.16 10.34 -5.99
CA HIS A 19 -9.32 9.14 -5.85
C HIS A 19 -8.28 8.99 -6.95
N LYS A 20 -7.23 8.22 -6.64
CA LYS A 20 -6.25 7.71 -7.59
C LYS A 20 -6.15 6.21 -7.43
N ILE A 21 -6.15 5.48 -8.55
CA ILE A 21 -6.00 4.02 -8.56
C ILE A 21 -4.65 3.67 -9.22
N ILE A 22 -3.86 2.85 -8.55
CA ILE A 22 -2.63 2.24 -9.07
C ILE A 22 -2.95 0.78 -9.39
N ARG A 23 -2.81 0.41 -10.66
CA ARG A 23 -3.12 -0.91 -11.23
C ARG A 23 -1.93 -1.52 -11.95
N PRO A 24 -1.90 -2.84 -12.18
CA PRO A 24 -0.87 -3.47 -12.98
C PRO A 24 -0.92 -2.99 -14.44
N ASP A 25 0.15 -2.38 -14.89
CA ASP A 25 0.35 -2.03 -16.31
C ASP A 25 1.49 -2.83 -16.95
N GLY A 26 2.05 -3.80 -16.23
CA GLY A 26 3.14 -4.67 -16.65
C GLY A 26 4.54 -4.04 -16.63
N LYS A 27 4.67 -2.79 -16.21
CA LYS A 27 5.91 -2.00 -16.34
C LYS A 27 6.63 -1.69 -15.02
N ILE A 28 6.02 -1.96 -13.88
CA ILE A 28 6.63 -1.65 -12.59
C ILE A 28 7.94 -2.41 -12.37
N LYS A 29 9.03 -1.68 -12.15
CA LYS A 29 10.33 -2.25 -11.81
C LYS A 29 10.45 -2.40 -10.30
N HIS A 30 11.22 -3.39 -9.85
CA HIS A 30 11.52 -3.59 -8.44
C HIS A 30 12.30 -2.41 -7.84
N CYS A 31 12.12 -2.19 -6.54
CA CYS A 31 13.01 -1.32 -5.79
C CYS A 31 14.41 -1.95 -5.74
N ILE A 32 15.43 -1.22 -6.16
CA ILE A 32 16.84 -1.68 -6.18
C ILE A 32 17.62 -1.26 -4.94
N GLY A 33 16.97 -0.66 -3.94
CA GLY A 33 17.63 -0.23 -2.70
C GLY A 33 18.71 0.86 -2.88
N CYS A 34 18.62 1.68 -3.92
CA CYS A 34 19.65 2.67 -4.26
C CYS A 34 19.65 3.94 -3.39
N PHE A 35 18.69 4.07 -2.45
CA PHE A 35 18.50 5.25 -1.59
C PHE A 35 18.29 6.58 -2.33
N GLY A 36 18.20 6.58 -3.66
CA GLY A 36 18.04 7.79 -4.46
C GLY A 36 16.81 8.61 -4.08
N CYS A 37 15.72 7.97 -3.72
CA CYS A 37 14.47 8.60 -3.27
C CYS A 37 14.58 9.28 -1.88
N TRP A 38 15.67 9.10 -1.18
CA TRP A 38 15.96 9.79 0.07
C TRP A 38 17.04 10.87 -0.09
N VAL A 39 18.00 10.65 -0.99
CA VAL A 39 19.19 11.50 -1.14
C VAL A 39 19.12 12.42 -2.36
N LYS A 40 18.79 11.86 -3.54
CA LYS A 40 18.83 12.62 -4.81
C LYS A 40 17.51 13.27 -5.15
N THR A 41 16.40 12.55 -4.96
CA THR A 41 15.04 12.99 -5.29
C THR A 41 14.09 12.76 -4.11
N PRO A 42 14.24 13.51 -2.99
CA PRO A 42 13.49 13.26 -1.78
C PRO A 42 11.97 13.22 -2.02
N GLY A 43 11.35 12.07 -1.72
CA GLY A 43 9.93 11.82 -1.92
C GLY A 43 9.56 11.11 -3.22
N GLU A 44 10.47 11.04 -4.21
CA GLU A 44 10.22 10.38 -5.50
C GLU A 44 11.28 9.31 -5.79
N CYS A 45 10.87 8.20 -6.42
CA CYS A 45 11.82 7.20 -6.88
C CYS A 45 12.60 7.71 -8.12
N ILE A 46 13.87 7.34 -8.21
CA ILE A 46 14.70 7.68 -9.37
C ILE A 46 14.34 6.89 -10.63
N ILE A 47 13.67 5.74 -10.48
CA ILE A 47 13.24 4.90 -11.60
C ILE A 47 11.93 5.48 -12.14
N LYS A 48 11.98 6.05 -13.36
CA LYS A 48 10.85 6.72 -14.01
C LYS A 48 10.08 5.71 -14.89
N ASP A 49 9.16 4.98 -14.27
CA ASP A 49 8.33 3.97 -14.91
C ASP A 49 6.82 4.16 -14.67
N GLY A 50 6.44 5.37 -14.23
CA GLY A 50 5.05 5.71 -13.90
C GLY A 50 4.66 5.45 -12.43
N PHE A 51 5.48 4.72 -11.67
CA PHE A 51 5.27 4.43 -10.25
C PHE A 51 6.21 5.22 -9.33
N ASP A 52 6.98 6.11 -9.90
CA ASP A 52 8.00 6.88 -9.17
C ASP A 52 7.44 7.87 -8.16
N ARG A 53 6.19 8.29 -8.32
CA ARG A 53 5.52 9.25 -7.43
C ARG A 53 4.64 8.62 -6.34
N THR A 54 4.61 7.29 -6.21
CA THR A 54 3.75 6.60 -5.25
C THR A 54 3.93 7.11 -3.82
N GLY A 55 5.15 7.38 -3.39
CA GLY A 55 5.41 7.98 -2.07
C GLY A 55 4.81 9.38 -1.90
N CYS A 56 4.85 10.21 -2.95
CA CYS A 56 4.20 11.52 -2.96
C CYS A 56 2.67 11.38 -2.92
N ASP A 57 2.11 10.41 -3.64
CA ASP A 57 0.67 10.15 -3.66
C ASP A 57 0.19 9.70 -2.27
N MET A 58 0.94 8.83 -1.60
CA MET A 58 0.68 8.49 -0.20
C MET A 58 0.75 9.71 0.72
N GLY A 59 1.67 10.64 0.45
CA GLY A 59 1.78 11.90 1.22
C GLY A 59 0.58 12.84 1.07
N LYS A 60 -0.25 12.65 0.05
CA LYS A 60 -1.45 13.44 -0.23
C LYS A 60 -2.74 12.75 0.15
N CYS A 61 -2.72 11.43 0.37
CA CYS A 61 -3.93 10.70 0.67
C CYS A 61 -4.30 10.77 2.16
N GLU A 62 -5.58 10.65 2.42
CA GLU A 62 -6.17 10.49 3.74
C GLU A 62 -6.64 9.05 3.97
N GLU A 63 -6.95 8.37 2.87
CA GLU A 63 -7.33 6.96 2.87
C GLU A 63 -6.44 6.19 1.90
N LEU A 64 -5.76 5.15 2.40
CA LEU A 64 -5.02 4.18 1.61
C LEU A 64 -5.79 2.87 1.61
N ILE A 65 -6.18 2.41 0.43
CA ILE A 65 -6.91 1.17 0.25
C ILE A 65 -6.03 0.21 -0.54
N MET A 66 -5.68 -0.92 0.05
CA MET A 66 -4.91 -1.97 -0.60
C MET A 66 -5.84 -3.16 -0.90
N ILE A 67 -5.92 -3.55 -2.16
CA ILE A 67 -6.72 -4.67 -2.65
C ILE A 67 -5.77 -5.66 -3.28
N SER A 68 -5.74 -6.89 -2.80
CA SER A 68 -4.74 -7.88 -3.20
C SER A 68 -5.26 -9.30 -3.11
N GLU A 69 -4.85 -10.13 -4.06
CA GLU A 69 -4.87 -11.57 -3.83
C GLU A 69 -4.07 -11.89 -2.57
N CYS A 70 -4.62 -12.80 -1.75
CA CYS A 70 -3.95 -13.29 -0.55
C CYS A 70 -2.99 -14.42 -0.91
N LEU A 71 -1.69 -14.14 -0.88
CA LEU A 71 -0.67 -15.15 -1.17
C LEU A 71 0.08 -15.52 0.12
N TYR A 72 -0.21 -16.71 0.65
CA TYR A 72 0.39 -17.18 1.92
C TYR A 72 0.22 -16.21 3.09
N GLY A 73 -0.90 -15.50 3.13
CA GLY A 73 -1.14 -14.44 4.10
C GLY A 73 -0.43 -13.12 3.80
N GLY A 74 0.15 -12.94 2.62
CA GLY A 74 0.80 -11.72 2.17
C GLY A 74 0.08 -11.03 1.01
N PHE A 75 0.58 -9.86 0.66
CA PHE A 75 0.16 -9.16 -0.55
C PHE A 75 0.75 -9.80 -1.81
N SER A 76 0.04 -9.69 -2.91
CA SER A 76 0.52 -10.10 -4.24
C SER A 76 1.80 -9.38 -4.63
N GLU A 77 2.52 -9.96 -5.59
CA GLU A 77 3.78 -9.39 -6.08
C GLU A 77 3.64 -7.93 -6.54
N PHE A 78 2.55 -7.61 -7.22
CA PHE A 78 2.31 -6.25 -7.71
C PHE A 78 2.12 -5.27 -6.54
N VAL A 79 1.21 -5.56 -5.62
CA VAL A 79 0.93 -4.69 -4.47
C VAL A 79 2.19 -4.52 -3.62
N LYS A 80 2.96 -5.60 -3.42
CA LYS A 80 4.24 -5.55 -2.71
C LYS A 80 5.26 -4.67 -3.43
N LYS A 81 5.41 -4.78 -4.75
CA LYS A 81 6.30 -3.91 -5.53
C LYS A 81 5.93 -2.43 -5.40
N VAL A 82 4.63 -2.11 -5.45
CA VAL A 82 4.16 -0.74 -5.27
C VAL A 82 4.50 -0.22 -3.88
N GLN A 83 4.33 -1.03 -2.83
CA GLN A 83 4.73 -0.67 -1.46
C GLN A 83 6.22 -0.42 -1.34
N ASP A 84 7.07 -1.31 -1.89
CA ASP A 84 8.53 -1.16 -1.86
C ASP A 84 8.98 0.12 -2.59
N ARG A 85 8.32 0.47 -3.69
CA ARG A 85 8.58 1.69 -4.45
C ARG A 85 8.05 2.95 -3.74
N ALA A 86 7.09 2.79 -2.84
CA ALA A 86 6.55 3.86 -2.01
C ALA A 86 7.40 4.20 -0.78
N ILE A 87 8.57 3.55 -0.58
CA ILE A 87 9.46 3.82 0.58
C ILE A 87 9.86 5.30 0.69
N SER A 88 9.79 6.04 -0.41
CA SER A 88 9.99 7.49 -0.43
C SER A 88 8.95 8.29 0.40
N TYR A 89 7.86 7.67 0.81
CA TYR A 89 6.86 8.24 1.72
C TYR A 89 7.45 8.58 3.10
N VAL A 90 8.41 7.79 3.55
CA VAL A 90 9.18 8.05 4.77
C VAL A 90 10.57 8.61 4.45
N ARG A 91 11.28 9.07 5.45
CA ARG A 91 12.66 9.55 5.32
C ARG A 91 13.64 8.40 5.54
N GLY A 92 14.88 8.58 5.08
CA GLY A 92 15.95 7.59 5.28
C GLY A 92 16.53 7.57 6.69
N ASP A 93 16.33 8.63 7.47
CA ASP A 93 16.71 8.71 8.87
C ASP A 93 15.65 8.07 9.77
N PHE A 94 16.08 7.69 10.98
CA PHE A 94 15.24 6.98 11.94
C PHE A 94 14.87 7.86 13.14
N ASP A 95 13.83 7.45 13.83
CA ASP A 95 13.39 8.00 15.11
C ASP A 95 12.89 6.86 16.01
N ILE A 96 12.85 7.08 17.31
CA ILE A 96 12.25 6.14 18.25
C ILE A 96 10.82 6.61 18.51
N VAL A 97 9.85 5.77 18.15
CA VAL A 97 8.42 6.03 18.32
C VAL A 97 7.80 4.82 19.02
N ASP A 98 7.20 5.04 20.19
CA ASP A 98 6.61 3.96 21.02
C ASP A 98 7.62 2.82 21.30
N ASP A 99 8.85 3.18 21.68
CA ASP A 99 9.99 2.28 21.95
C ASP A 99 10.43 1.41 20.75
N GLU A 100 9.95 1.71 19.55
CA GLU A 100 10.36 1.05 18.30
C GLU A 100 11.14 2.00 17.39
N MET A 101 12.21 1.50 16.77
CA MET A 101 12.95 2.25 15.76
C MET A 101 12.18 2.25 14.45
N ARG A 102 11.82 3.42 13.94
CA ARG A 102 11.06 3.59 12.70
C ARG A 102 11.68 4.65 11.82
N HIS A 103 11.49 4.55 10.51
CA HIS A 103 11.82 5.63 9.59
C HIS A 103 11.05 6.90 9.95
N ARG A 104 11.73 8.04 9.97
CA ARG A 104 11.10 9.33 10.30
C ARG A 104 10.04 9.71 9.27
N ARG A 105 8.94 10.31 9.73
CA ARG A 105 7.87 10.82 8.85
C ARG A 105 8.39 11.90 7.91
N ARG A 106 7.98 11.82 6.65
CA ARG A 106 8.16 12.90 5.66
C ARG A 106 6.94 13.80 5.59
N TYR A 107 5.74 13.23 5.62
CA TYR A 107 4.46 13.92 5.49
C TYR A 107 3.72 13.95 6.82
N ARG A 108 2.80 14.95 6.98
CA ARG A 108 2.03 15.12 8.22
C ARG A 108 0.60 14.59 8.12
N ASN A 109 0.21 14.06 6.95
CA ASN A 109 -1.12 13.47 6.76
C ASN A 109 -1.32 12.27 7.70
N ARG A 110 -2.58 12.02 8.04
CA ARG A 110 -2.99 10.84 8.82
C ARG A 110 -3.76 9.93 7.89
N ILE A 111 -3.21 8.77 7.61
CA ILE A 111 -3.79 7.81 6.67
C ILE A 111 -4.67 6.83 7.44
N LYS A 112 -5.89 6.63 6.96
CA LYS A 112 -6.73 5.49 7.29
C LYS A 112 -6.41 4.37 6.31
N LEU A 113 -5.91 3.24 6.83
CA LEU A 113 -5.50 2.10 6.03
C LEU A 113 -6.60 1.05 6.02
N SER A 114 -7.09 0.70 4.84
CA SER A 114 -7.98 -0.43 4.62
C SER A 114 -7.30 -1.46 3.73
N ALA A 115 -7.42 -2.74 4.07
CA ALA A 115 -6.92 -3.83 3.27
C ALA A 115 -8.05 -4.80 2.90
N TYR A 116 -8.13 -5.17 1.64
CA TYR A 116 -9.04 -6.19 1.13
C TYR A 116 -8.19 -7.28 0.51
N PHE A 117 -8.29 -8.47 1.08
CA PHE A 117 -7.67 -9.68 0.55
C PHE A 117 -8.74 -10.54 -0.11
N TYR A 118 -8.44 -11.09 -1.28
CA TYR A 118 -9.33 -12.06 -1.93
C TYR A 118 -8.58 -13.34 -2.25
N GLY A 119 -9.32 -14.45 -2.27
CA GLY A 119 -8.82 -15.81 -2.57
C GLY A 119 -9.81 -16.87 -2.13
N ASP A 120 -9.92 -17.96 -2.88
CA ASP A 120 -10.95 -18.99 -2.67
C ASP A 120 -10.80 -19.75 -1.34
N ASP A 121 -9.57 -20.02 -0.92
CA ASP A 121 -9.26 -20.90 0.23
C ASP A 121 -8.29 -20.24 1.23
N ILE A 122 -8.55 -18.97 1.59
CA ILE A 122 -7.72 -18.28 2.59
C ILE A 122 -7.93 -18.93 3.96
N THR A 123 -6.89 -19.60 4.46
CA THR A 123 -6.91 -20.26 5.77
C THR A 123 -6.91 -19.25 6.92
N GLU A 124 -7.35 -19.69 8.10
CA GLU A 124 -7.30 -18.84 9.32
C GLU A 124 -5.88 -18.45 9.72
N GLU A 125 -4.88 -19.24 9.38
CA GLU A 125 -3.48 -18.93 9.62
C GLU A 125 -2.98 -17.82 8.67
N GLU A 126 -3.35 -17.89 7.39
CA GLU A 126 -3.07 -16.84 6.43
C GLU A 126 -3.78 -15.53 6.77
N LYS A 127 -5.02 -15.57 7.23
CA LYS A 127 -5.73 -14.38 7.70
C LYS A 127 -4.98 -13.71 8.86
N ARG A 128 -4.53 -14.49 9.85
CA ARG A 128 -3.73 -13.96 10.97
C ARG A 128 -2.41 -13.33 10.49
N THR A 129 -1.76 -13.96 9.53
CA THR A 129 -0.53 -13.45 8.93
C THR A 129 -0.78 -12.14 8.20
N ALA A 130 -1.83 -12.08 7.37
CA ALA A 130 -2.22 -10.87 6.65
C ALA A 130 -2.57 -9.71 7.60
N GLU A 131 -3.34 -9.98 8.66
CA GLU A 131 -3.63 -8.97 9.68
C GLU A 131 -2.37 -8.41 10.34
N ASN A 132 -1.42 -9.28 10.68
CA ASN A 132 -0.16 -8.86 11.28
C ASN A 132 0.67 -8.01 10.32
N ILE A 133 0.73 -8.38 9.04
CA ILE A 133 1.41 -7.60 7.99
C ILE A 133 0.77 -6.22 7.83
N VAL A 134 -0.57 -6.14 7.78
CA VAL A 134 -1.28 -4.87 7.66
C VAL A 134 -1.02 -3.97 8.88
N LYS A 135 -1.07 -4.54 10.09
CA LYS A 135 -0.76 -3.80 11.34
C LYS A 135 0.68 -3.29 11.36
N ALA A 136 1.66 -4.12 10.91
CA ALA A 136 3.06 -3.71 10.81
C ALA A 136 3.25 -2.60 9.75
N ASN A 137 2.61 -2.71 8.60
CA ASN A 137 2.63 -1.68 7.57
C ASN A 137 2.00 -0.37 8.08
N ALA A 138 0.89 -0.46 8.81
CA ALA A 138 0.25 0.72 9.39
C ALA A 138 1.20 1.47 10.33
N LYS A 139 1.94 0.78 11.17
CA LYS A 139 2.97 1.38 12.02
C LYS A 139 4.03 2.12 11.19
N ASN A 140 4.56 1.47 10.14
CA ASN A 140 5.60 2.05 9.27
C ASN A 140 5.09 3.24 8.45
N PHE A 141 3.82 3.23 8.07
CA PHE A 141 3.18 4.33 7.33
C PHE A 141 2.62 5.42 8.24
N TYR A 142 2.74 5.28 9.57
CA TYR A 142 2.11 6.21 10.52
C TYR A 142 0.60 6.36 10.28
N SER A 143 -0.05 5.25 9.95
CA SER A 143 -1.46 5.16 9.61
C SER A 143 -2.24 4.40 10.69
N ILE A 144 -3.56 4.49 10.62
CA ILE A 144 -4.50 3.77 11.48
C ILE A 144 -5.19 2.72 10.63
N VAL A 145 -5.20 1.46 11.09
CA VAL A 145 -5.96 0.41 10.42
C VAL A 145 -7.45 0.69 10.63
N GLU A 146 -8.16 0.95 9.53
CA GLU A 146 -9.61 1.16 9.52
C GLU A 146 -10.34 -0.17 9.45
N LYS A 147 -9.96 -1.03 8.50
CA LYS A 147 -10.53 -2.36 8.33
C LYS A 147 -9.61 -3.31 7.57
N ILE A 148 -9.80 -4.60 7.81
CA ILE A 148 -9.21 -5.69 7.04
C ILE A 148 -10.34 -6.62 6.67
N VAL A 149 -10.51 -6.89 5.38
CA VAL A 149 -11.61 -7.67 4.82
C VAL A 149 -11.06 -8.83 4.01
N PHE A 150 -11.63 -10.01 4.19
CA PHE A 150 -11.31 -11.19 3.39
C PHE A 150 -12.52 -11.56 2.55
N LEU A 151 -12.32 -11.69 1.26
CA LEU A 151 -13.32 -11.99 0.24
C LEU A 151 -12.97 -13.32 -0.42
N LYS A 152 -13.97 -14.04 -0.91
CA LYS A 152 -13.73 -15.30 -1.62
C LYS A 152 -13.18 -15.07 -3.03
N CYS A 153 -13.60 -13.98 -3.67
CA CYS A 153 -13.13 -13.64 -5.01
C CYS A 153 -13.11 -12.13 -5.22
N SER A 154 -12.45 -11.69 -6.28
CA SER A 154 -12.31 -10.27 -6.63
C SER A 154 -13.63 -9.61 -7.04
N GLU A 155 -14.57 -10.38 -7.55
CA GLU A 155 -15.88 -9.91 -8.03
C GLU A 155 -16.73 -9.33 -6.91
N GLU A 156 -16.59 -9.82 -5.67
CA GLU A 156 -17.29 -9.29 -4.50
C GLU A 156 -16.97 -7.81 -4.23
N LEU A 157 -15.81 -7.33 -4.72
CA LEU A 157 -15.44 -5.91 -4.63
C LEU A 157 -16.34 -4.98 -5.45
N ALA A 158 -17.02 -5.49 -6.49
CA ALA A 158 -17.94 -4.69 -7.29
C ALA A 158 -19.16 -4.21 -6.51
N GLU A 159 -19.47 -4.87 -5.40
CA GLU A 159 -20.57 -4.50 -4.50
C GLU A 159 -20.14 -3.58 -3.36
N VAL A 160 -18.82 -3.43 -3.16
CA VAL A 160 -18.25 -2.59 -2.11
C VAL A 160 -18.09 -1.16 -2.62
N VAL A 161 -18.64 -0.21 -1.87
CA VAL A 161 -18.34 1.22 -2.09
C VAL A 161 -17.10 1.59 -1.26
N LEU A 162 -16.05 1.99 -1.97
CA LEU A 162 -14.75 2.38 -1.41
C LEU A 162 -14.66 3.90 -1.18
#